data_ed79c6aa1dc42ff04a89b0bde96e1ec0
#
_entry.id   ed79c6aa1dc42ff04a89b0bde96e1ec0
#
_cell.length_a   1.000
_cell.length_b   1.000
_cell.length_c   1.000
_cell.angle_alpha   90.00
_cell.angle_beta   90.00
_cell.angle_gamma   90.00
#
_symmetry.space_group_name_H-M   'P 1'
#
loop_
_entity.id
_entity.type
_entity.pdbx_description
1 polymer ?
#
loop_
_entity_poly.entity_id
_entity_poly.type
_entity_poly.pdbx_seq_one_letter_code
_entity_poly.pdbx_strand_id
1 'polypeptide(L)'
;MGGCKDSGSTTEMGSGDHAPPTGFSERIPIYDFDKLESKYLKINSSETYIINFWATWCQPCVKELPAFEKLYSQYQNQGVHLVLVSLDFPDKLETGVIPFVEKHDLKGEVVLLDDPDANTWIPKVSESWSGAIPATILLKNGTRQFYEQSFTYESLEKEVQNLLKR
;
A
#
# COMPACT_ATOMS: atom_id res chain seq x y z
N MET A 1 3.14 -52.07 -55.79
CA MET A 1 1.83 -52.26 -55.17
C MET A 1 1.98 -51.93 -53.71
N GLY A 2 1.74 -50.82 -53.30
CA GLY A 2 1.88 -50.54 -51.90
C GLY A 2 1.77 -49.04 -51.65
N GLY A 3 0.65 -48.59 -51.18
CA GLY A 3 0.43 -47.22 -50.84
C GLY A 3 1.08 -46.88 -49.53
N CYS A 4 1.97 -45.95 -49.55
CA CYS A 4 2.39 -45.24 -48.35
C CYS A 4 1.32 -44.22 -47.98
N LYS A 5 0.81 -44.36 -46.77
CA LYS A 5 -0.02 -43.30 -46.18
C LYS A 5 0.79 -42.56 -45.16
N ASP A 6 1.14 -41.36 -45.49
CA ASP A 6 1.61 -40.39 -44.55
C ASP A 6 0.47 -39.92 -43.65
N SER A 7 0.64 -40.20 -42.38
CA SER A 7 -0.19 -39.60 -41.37
C SER A 7 0.58 -38.38 -40.83
N GLY A 8 0.27 -37.24 -41.37
CA GLY A 8 0.74 -35.99 -40.83
C GLY A 8 0.11 -35.72 -39.48
N SER A 9 0.88 -35.89 -38.42
CA SER A 9 0.51 -35.43 -37.09
C SER A 9 0.81 -33.96 -37.01
N THR A 10 -0.19 -33.16 -37.13
CA THR A 10 -0.10 -31.74 -36.77
C THR A 10 -0.18 -31.63 -35.26
N THR A 11 0.95 -31.46 -34.65
CA THR A 11 1.05 -31.05 -33.26
C THR A 11 0.67 -29.58 -33.22
N GLU A 12 -0.53 -29.27 -32.85
CA GLU A 12 -0.89 -27.91 -32.45
C GLU A 12 -0.19 -27.64 -31.12
N MET A 13 0.88 -26.89 -31.19
CA MET A 13 1.43 -26.24 -30.02
C MET A 13 0.44 -25.15 -29.60
N GLY A 14 -0.34 -25.44 -28.60
CA GLY A 14 -1.07 -24.42 -27.87
C GLY A 14 -0.05 -23.46 -27.27
N SER A 15 0.14 -22.34 -27.93
CA SER A 15 0.76 -21.18 -27.34
C SER A 15 -0.13 -20.75 -26.19
N GLY A 16 0.22 -21.20 -25.00
CA GLY A 16 -0.30 -20.62 -23.79
C GLY A 16 0.20 -19.18 -23.75
N ASP A 17 -0.63 -18.28 -24.25
CA ASP A 17 -0.47 -16.87 -24.00
C ASP A 17 -0.62 -16.66 -22.50
N HIS A 18 0.49 -16.83 -21.79
CA HIS A 18 0.68 -16.18 -20.53
C HIS A 18 0.96 -14.72 -20.85
N ALA A 19 -0.11 -13.98 -21.04
CA ALA A 19 0.00 -12.53 -20.95
C ALA A 19 0.67 -12.21 -19.62
N PRO A 20 1.73 -11.38 -19.59
CA PRO A 20 2.29 -10.91 -18.33
C PRO A 20 1.15 -10.28 -17.53
N PRO A 21 1.14 -10.42 -16.19
CA PRO A 21 0.07 -9.85 -15.39
C PRO A 21 -0.07 -8.38 -15.76
N THR A 22 -1.17 -8.08 -16.38
CA THR A 22 -1.49 -6.75 -16.86
C THR A 22 -1.68 -5.84 -15.66
N GLY A 23 -0.74 -4.93 -15.51
CA GLY A 23 -0.96 -3.68 -14.83
C GLY A 23 -1.01 -3.73 -13.31
N PHE A 24 -0.33 -2.79 -12.70
CA PHE A 24 -0.40 -2.45 -11.29
C PHE A 24 -1.82 -2.16 -10.79
N SER A 25 -2.79 -1.91 -11.67
CA SER A 25 -4.19 -1.70 -11.32
C SER A 25 -4.82 -2.88 -10.58
N GLU A 26 -4.42 -4.10 -10.94
CA GLU A 26 -4.85 -5.30 -10.21
C GLU A 26 -4.18 -5.44 -8.83
N ARG A 27 -3.12 -4.66 -8.57
CA ARG A 27 -2.33 -4.71 -7.35
C ARG A 27 -2.68 -3.63 -6.33
N ILE A 28 -3.35 -2.55 -6.74
CA ILE A 28 -3.78 -1.47 -5.85
C ILE A 28 -5.29 -1.59 -5.66
N PRO A 29 -5.74 -2.22 -4.57
CA PRO A 29 -7.16 -2.34 -4.29
C PRO A 29 -7.75 -1.01 -3.87
N ILE A 30 -9.03 -0.84 -4.18
CA ILE A 30 -9.87 0.24 -3.70
C ILE A 30 -10.73 -0.31 -2.56
N TYR A 31 -10.66 0.31 -1.40
CA TYR A 31 -11.44 -0.06 -0.22
C TYR A 31 -12.29 1.11 0.26
N ASP A 32 -13.48 0.80 0.77
CA ASP A 32 -14.17 1.68 1.69
C ASP A 32 -13.49 1.67 3.06
N PHE A 33 -13.93 2.53 3.97
CA PHE A 33 -13.29 2.61 5.28
C PHE A 33 -13.50 1.36 6.12
N ASP A 34 -14.67 0.73 6.08
CA ASP A 34 -14.96 -0.47 6.87
C ASP A 34 -14.00 -1.61 6.49
N LYS A 35 -13.72 -1.76 5.20
CA LYS A 35 -12.75 -2.74 4.71
C LYS A 35 -11.34 -2.39 5.13
N LEU A 36 -10.94 -1.13 5.00
CA LEU A 36 -9.64 -0.63 5.43
C LEU A 36 -9.43 -0.86 6.92
N GLU A 37 -10.42 -0.48 7.73
CA GLU A 37 -10.38 -0.62 9.19
C GLU A 37 -10.22 -2.08 9.60
N SER A 38 -11.06 -2.96 9.05
CA SER A 38 -11.03 -4.38 9.39
C SER A 38 -9.71 -5.05 9.00
N LYS A 39 -9.12 -4.61 7.89
CA LYS A 39 -7.90 -5.22 7.36
C LYS A 39 -6.62 -4.71 8.03
N TYR A 40 -6.57 -3.42 8.37
CA TYR A 40 -5.32 -2.78 8.83
C TYR A 40 -5.40 -2.14 10.21
N LEU A 41 -6.51 -1.54 10.59
CA LEU A 41 -6.59 -0.74 11.82
C LEU A 41 -6.98 -1.56 13.05
N LYS A 42 -7.58 -2.72 12.86
CA LYS A 42 -7.98 -3.64 13.93
C LYS A 42 -7.00 -4.80 14.14
N ILE A 43 -5.82 -4.73 13.51
CA ILE A 43 -4.78 -5.75 13.67
C ILE A 43 -4.27 -5.73 15.09
N ASN A 44 -4.30 -6.90 15.73
CA ASN A 44 -3.63 -7.15 16.99
C ASN A 44 -2.50 -8.17 16.74
N SER A 45 -1.34 -7.66 16.37
CA SER A 45 -0.17 -8.45 15.99
C SER A 45 1.06 -7.99 16.76
N SER A 46 1.98 -8.90 17.00
CA SER A 46 3.30 -8.57 17.53
C SER A 46 4.19 -7.87 16.52
N GLU A 47 3.81 -7.91 15.24
CA GLU A 47 4.48 -7.16 14.18
C GLU A 47 4.09 -5.69 14.21
N THR A 48 4.93 -4.85 13.65
CA THR A 48 4.73 -3.39 13.61
C THR A 48 4.17 -2.98 12.25
N TYR A 49 3.08 -2.24 12.26
CA TYR A 49 2.46 -1.68 11.04
C TYR A 49 2.61 -0.17 11.03
N ILE A 50 3.14 0.33 9.93
CA ILE A 50 3.21 1.75 9.63
C ILE A 50 2.15 2.02 8.57
N ILE A 51 1.13 2.80 8.92
CA ILE A 51 0.02 3.13 8.02
C ILE A 51 0.04 4.62 7.78
N ASN A 52 0.38 5.01 6.55
CA ASN A 52 0.52 6.41 6.15
C ASN A 52 -0.62 6.81 5.21
N PHE A 53 -1.32 7.88 5.55
CA PHE A 53 -2.33 8.50 4.69
C PHE A 53 -1.67 9.60 3.87
N TRP A 54 -1.78 9.49 2.55
CA TRP A 54 -1.10 10.34 1.59
C TRP A 54 -1.93 10.56 0.33
N ALA A 55 -1.46 11.41 -0.57
CA ALA A 55 -2.00 11.56 -1.92
C ALA A 55 -0.91 12.04 -2.88
N THR A 56 -1.05 11.74 -4.14
CA THR A 56 -0.08 12.15 -5.17
C THR A 56 -0.01 13.67 -5.33
N TRP A 57 -1.10 14.38 -5.04
CA TRP A 57 -1.18 15.84 -5.09
C TRP A 57 -0.68 16.53 -3.81
N CYS A 58 -0.39 15.78 -2.76
CA CYS A 58 0.05 16.30 -1.47
C CYS A 58 1.57 16.41 -1.43
N GLN A 59 2.12 17.61 -1.60
CA GLN A 59 3.57 17.84 -1.66
C GLN A 59 4.32 17.38 -0.40
N PRO A 60 3.88 17.73 0.84
CA PRO A 60 4.55 17.22 2.05
C PRO A 60 4.50 15.70 2.16
N CYS A 61 3.39 15.07 1.71
CA CYS A 61 3.27 13.62 1.69
C CYS A 61 4.33 12.98 0.77
N VAL A 62 4.41 13.48 -0.46
CA VAL A 62 5.36 12.99 -1.47
C VAL A 62 6.81 13.16 -0.98
N LYS A 63 7.10 14.28 -0.32
CA LYS A 63 8.42 14.59 0.20
C LYS A 63 8.90 13.62 1.27
N GLU A 64 8.00 13.11 2.11
CA GLU A 64 8.36 12.17 3.18
C GLU A 64 8.40 10.70 2.75
N LEU A 65 7.77 10.33 1.63
CA LEU A 65 7.71 8.94 1.18
C LEU A 65 9.07 8.23 1.10
N PRO A 66 10.16 8.86 0.62
CA PRO A 66 11.47 8.22 0.62
C PRO A 66 11.96 7.80 2.01
N ALA A 67 11.61 8.55 3.05
CA ALA A 67 11.95 8.19 4.43
C ALA A 67 11.20 6.93 4.88
N PHE A 68 9.92 6.81 4.55
CA PHE A 68 9.10 5.62 4.85
C PHE A 68 9.61 4.38 4.09
N GLU A 69 9.90 4.52 2.81
CA GLU A 69 10.41 3.42 1.98
C GLU A 69 11.79 2.95 2.45
N LYS A 70 12.68 3.88 2.79
CA LYS A 70 14.00 3.57 3.34
C LYS A 70 13.87 2.81 4.65
N LEU A 71 13.02 3.27 5.55
CA LEU A 71 12.79 2.60 6.83
C LEU A 71 12.21 1.20 6.61
N TYR A 72 11.22 1.06 5.73
CA TYR A 72 10.65 -0.23 5.39
C TYR A 72 11.71 -1.19 4.87
N SER A 73 12.56 -0.75 3.95
CA SER A 73 13.64 -1.60 3.39
C SER A 73 14.62 -2.10 4.46
N GLN A 74 14.87 -1.32 5.49
CA GLN A 74 15.80 -1.67 6.56
C GLN A 74 15.17 -2.55 7.65
N TYR A 75 13.87 -2.38 7.93
CA TYR A 75 13.21 -3.02 9.06
C TYR A 75 12.20 -4.11 8.68
N GLN A 76 11.93 -4.33 7.37
CA GLN A 76 10.95 -5.34 6.94
C GLN A 76 11.26 -6.75 7.47
N ASN A 77 12.52 -7.11 7.60
CA ASN A 77 12.94 -8.41 8.16
C ASN A 77 12.82 -8.50 9.68
N GLN A 78 12.47 -7.40 10.33
CA GLN A 78 12.18 -7.32 11.77
C GLN A 78 10.68 -7.22 12.05
N GLY A 79 9.83 -7.65 11.10
CA GLY A 79 8.39 -7.64 11.26
C GLY A 79 7.76 -6.26 11.12
N VAL A 80 8.38 -5.35 10.37
CA VAL A 80 7.81 -4.04 10.07
C VAL A 80 7.14 -4.06 8.71
N HIS A 81 5.87 -3.64 8.67
CA HIS A 81 5.06 -3.52 7.46
C HIS A 81 4.75 -2.07 7.17
N LEU A 82 4.77 -1.70 5.90
CA LEU A 82 4.40 -0.36 5.43
C LEU A 82 3.14 -0.45 4.57
N VAL A 83 2.11 0.28 4.95
CA VAL A 83 0.87 0.42 4.20
C VAL A 83 0.68 1.90 3.85
N LEU A 84 0.60 2.18 2.57
CA LEU A 84 0.42 3.51 2.02
C LEU A 84 -1.03 3.65 1.54
N VAL A 85 -1.84 4.39 2.30
CA VAL A 85 -3.26 4.60 2.00
C VAL A 85 -3.42 5.89 1.22
N SER A 86 -3.68 5.75 -0.09
CA SER A 86 -3.92 6.90 -0.96
C SER A 86 -5.32 7.47 -0.74
N LEU A 87 -5.39 8.78 -0.57
CA LEU A 87 -6.63 9.56 -0.55
C LEU A 87 -6.90 10.24 -1.88
N ASP A 88 -6.22 9.84 -2.95
CA ASP A 88 -6.55 10.27 -4.31
C ASP A 88 -7.97 9.82 -4.67
N PHE A 89 -8.60 10.54 -5.58
CA PHE A 89 -9.90 10.11 -6.10
C PHE A 89 -9.77 8.82 -6.92
N PRO A 90 -10.75 7.91 -6.86
CA PRO A 90 -10.68 6.62 -7.55
C PRO A 90 -10.50 6.73 -9.06
N ASP A 91 -11.03 7.77 -9.69
CA ASP A 91 -10.86 8.04 -11.13
C ASP A 91 -9.42 8.40 -11.51
N LYS A 92 -8.57 8.70 -10.52
CA LYS A 92 -7.13 8.96 -10.68
C LYS A 92 -6.24 7.75 -10.42
N LEU A 93 -6.81 6.59 -10.15
CA LEU A 93 -6.02 5.39 -9.88
C LEU A 93 -5.11 5.04 -11.06
N GLU A 94 -5.69 4.91 -12.25
CA GLU A 94 -4.99 4.49 -13.47
C GLU A 94 -4.03 5.58 -14.01
N THR A 95 -4.43 6.83 -13.93
CA THR A 95 -3.71 7.94 -14.56
C THR A 95 -2.78 8.70 -13.63
N GLY A 96 -2.97 8.55 -12.33
CA GLY A 96 -2.22 9.29 -11.30
C GLY A 96 -1.47 8.38 -10.34
N VAL A 97 -2.18 7.54 -9.58
CA VAL A 97 -1.60 6.77 -8.49
C VAL A 97 -0.65 5.68 -9.01
N ILE A 98 -1.11 4.86 -9.95
CA ILE A 98 -0.31 3.76 -10.51
C ILE A 98 0.98 4.28 -11.14
N PRO A 99 0.94 5.27 -12.05
CA PRO A 99 2.16 5.83 -12.63
C PRO A 99 3.10 6.43 -11.58
N PHE A 100 2.56 7.03 -10.53
CA PHE A 100 3.35 7.57 -9.43
C PHE A 100 4.09 6.46 -8.68
N VAL A 101 3.38 5.39 -8.31
CA VAL A 101 3.96 4.24 -7.59
C VAL A 101 5.07 3.58 -8.41
N GLU A 102 4.86 3.44 -9.71
CA GLU A 102 5.87 2.90 -10.64
C GLU A 102 7.10 3.80 -10.73
N LYS A 103 6.88 5.09 -10.97
CA LYS A 103 7.95 6.08 -11.14
C LYS A 103 8.84 6.18 -9.90
N HIS A 104 8.25 6.12 -8.72
CA HIS A 104 8.96 6.23 -7.45
C HIS A 104 9.36 4.88 -6.86
N ASP A 105 9.07 3.78 -7.54
CA ASP A 105 9.43 2.41 -7.14
C ASP A 105 9.02 2.10 -5.70
N LEU A 106 7.79 2.46 -5.33
CA LEU A 106 7.29 2.25 -3.98
C LEU A 106 7.14 0.75 -3.69
N LYS A 107 7.70 0.29 -2.58
CA LYS A 107 7.69 -1.12 -2.16
C LYS A 107 6.69 -1.41 -1.05
N GLY A 108 6.23 -0.40 -0.33
CA GLY A 108 5.14 -0.54 0.62
C GLY A 108 3.86 -1.01 -0.06
N GLU A 109 2.97 -1.63 0.71
CA GLU A 109 1.64 -2.00 0.22
C GLU A 109 0.83 -0.74 -0.03
N VAL A 110 0.37 -0.53 -1.26
CA VAL A 110 -0.44 0.64 -1.63
C VAL A 110 -1.89 0.22 -1.77
N VAL A 111 -2.77 0.97 -1.12
CA VAL A 111 -4.22 0.84 -1.23
C VAL A 111 -4.83 2.22 -1.45
N LEU A 112 -6.00 2.29 -2.09
CA LEU A 112 -6.75 3.52 -2.25
C LEU A 112 -8.01 3.48 -1.38
N LEU A 113 -8.21 4.51 -0.58
CA LEU A 113 -9.42 4.66 0.24
C LEU A 113 -10.44 5.50 -0.54
N ASP A 114 -11.55 4.86 -0.89
CA ASP A 114 -12.71 5.52 -1.51
C ASP A 114 -13.89 5.46 -0.54
N ASP A 115 -13.99 6.49 0.29
CA ASP A 115 -15.11 6.64 1.20
C ASP A 115 -15.43 8.13 1.37
N PRO A 116 -16.52 8.60 0.77
CA PRO A 116 -16.87 10.02 0.80
C PRO A 116 -17.31 10.53 2.17
N ASP A 117 -17.66 9.63 3.10
CA ASP A 117 -18.13 10.01 4.43
C ASP A 117 -16.99 10.25 5.41
N ALA A 118 -16.12 11.21 5.06
CA ALA A 118 -14.94 11.54 5.85
C ALA A 118 -15.26 11.96 7.28
N ASN A 119 -16.39 12.62 7.50
CA ASN A 119 -16.82 13.04 8.84
C ASN A 119 -17.07 11.85 9.77
N THR A 120 -17.46 10.71 9.22
CA THR A 120 -17.67 9.48 9.99
C THR A 120 -16.38 8.71 10.21
N TRP A 121 -15.55 8.55 9.17
CA TRP A 121 -14.40 7.66 9.30
C TRP A 121 -13.14 8.34 9.86
N ILE A 122 -12.92 9.65 9.67
CA ILE A 122 -11.74 10.34 10.22
C ILE A 122 -11.63 10.16 11.75
N PRO A 123 -12.70 10.37 12.55
CA PRO A 123 -12.60 10.15 13.99
C PRO A 123 -12.34 8.69 14.39
N LYS A 124 -12.73 7.73 13.54
CA LYS A 124 -12.41 6.31 13.77
C LYS A 124 -10.93 5.99 13.60
N VAL A 125 -10.22 6.75 12.77
CA VAL A 125 -8.76 6.66 12.67
C VAL A 125 -8.12 7.23 13.92
N SER A 126 -8.43 8.46 14.25
CA SER A 126 -8.06 9.14 15.50
C SER A 126 -9.01 10.30 15.77
N GLU A 127 -9.49 10.41 17.00
CA GLU A 127 -10.34 11.52 17.41
C GLU A 127 -9.62 12.88 17.31
N SER A 128 -8.28 12.87 17.38
CA SER A 128 -7.47 14.09 17.27
C SER A 128 -7.16 14.49 15.82
N TRP A 129 -7.51 13.66 14.83
CA TRP A 129 -7.18 13.96 13.45
C TRP A 129 -8.08 15.03 12.86
N SER A 130 -7.49 16.11 12.35
CA SER A 130 -8.23 17.17 11.65
C SER A 130 -8.62 16.79 10.21
N GLY A 131 -8.11 15.67 9.69
CA GLY A 131 -8.27 15.26 8.31
C GLY A 131 -7.14 15.71 7.38
N ALA A 132 -6.20 16.49 7.89
CA ALA A 132 -5.04 16.93 7.09
C ALA A 132 -4.04 15.79 6.88
N ILE A 133 -3.40 15.80 5.72
CA ILE A 133 -2.33 14.85 5.36
C ILE A 133 -1.01 15.60 5.14
N PRO A 134 0.14 14.95 5.40
CA PRO A 134 0.30 13.55 5.79
C PRO A 134 -0.16 13.24 7.21
N ALA A 135 -0.65 12.02 7.41
CA ALA A 135 -0.98 11.47 8.71
C ALA A 135 -0.52 10.01 8.78
N THR A 136 -0.07 9.58 9.96
CA THR A 136 0.53 8.26 10.13
C THR A 136 0.03 7.60 11.40
N ILE A 137 -0.25 6.30 11.31
CA ILE A 137 -0.50 5.42 12.45
C ILE A 137 0.67 4.46 12.57
N LEU A 138 1.17 4.28 13.79
CA LEU A 138 2.04 3.18 14.17
C LEU A 138 1.25 2.22 15.05
N LEU A 139 1.22 0.95 14.66
CA LEU A 139 0.38 -0.06 15.29
C LEU A 139 1.21 -1.29 15.67
N LYS A 140 1.11 -1.73 16.90
CA LYS A 140 1.73 -2.96 17.40
C LYS A 140 1.02 -3.45 18.67
N ASN A 141 0.78 -4.76 18.77
CA ASN A 141 0.13 -5.37 19.94
C ASN A 141 -1.19 -4.66 20.34
N GLY A 142 -1.98 -4.22 19.35
CA GLY A 142 -3.20 -3.48 19.58
C GLY A 142 -3.02 -2.04 20.04
N THR A 143 -1.78 -1.59 20.26
CA THR A 143 -1.47 -0.19 20.60
C THR A 143 -1.38 0.64 19.34
N ARG A 144 -2.13 1.72 19.29
CA ARG A 144 -2.18 2.66 18.17
C ARG A 144 -1.61 4.00 18.59
N GLN A 145 -0.61 4.48 17.84
CA GLN A 145 -0.07 5.84 17.98
C GLN A 145 -0.35 6.61 16.70
N PHE A 146 -0.93 7.79 16.83
CA PHE A 146 -1.32 8.63 15.70
C PHE A 146 -0.48 9.91 15.64
N TYR A 147 -0.10 10.29 14.42
CA TYR A 147 0.72 11.46 14.13
C TYR A 147 0.13 12.22 12.95
N GLU A 148 -0.28 13.47 13.19
CA GLU A 148 -0.68 14.41 12.14
C GLU A 148 0.48 15.36 11.86
N GLN A 149 1.52 14.82 11.23
CA GLN A 149 2.77 15.55 10.95
C GLN A 149 3.56 14.89 9.84
N SER A 150 4.52 15.63 9.27
CA SER A 150 5.55 15.04 8.41
C SER A 150 6.66 14.41 9.25
N PHE A 151 7.26 13.35 8.73
CA PHE A 151 8.40 12.69 9.32
C PHE A 151 9.67 12.91 8.50
N THR A 152 10.79 13.08 9.17
CA THR A 152 12.11 12.77 8.62
C THR A 152 12.40 11.28 8.84
N TYR A 153 13.41 10.75 8.16
CA TYR A 153 13.84 9.37 8.41
C TYR A 153 14.19 9.15 9.89
N GLU A 154 14.97 10.04 10.47
CA GLU A 154 15.44 9.94 11.85
C GLU A 154 14.28 10.00 12.85
N SER A 155 13.32 10.87 12.65
CA SER A 155 12.17 10.99 13.55
C SER A 155 11.25 9.79 13.45
N LEU A 156 11.04 9.26 12.24
CA LEU A 156 10.24 8.05 12.02
C LEU A 156 10.93 6.82 12.63
N GLU A 157 12.22 6.67 12.37
CA GLU A 157 13.01 5.55 12.90
C GLU A 157 12.99 5.51 14.43
N LYS A 158 13.11 6.66 15.08
CA LYS A 158 13.03 6.77 16.54
C LYS A 158 11.71 6.20 17.08
N GLU A 159 10.58 6.59 16.48
CA GLU A 159 9.27 6.11 16.91
C GLU A 159 9.09 4.61 16.65
N VAL A 160 9.56 4.11 15.51
CA VAL A 160 9.51 2.68 15.19
C VAL A 160 10.39 1.87 16.14
N GLN A 161 11.62 2.33 16.42
CA GLN A 161 12.51 1.66 17.36
C GLN A 161 11.92 1.59 18.77
N ASN A 162 11.21 2.64 19.21
CA ASN A 162 10.51 2.63 20.50
C ASN A 162 9.43 1.55 20.55
N LEU A 163 8.74 1.29 19.43
CA LEU A 163 7.76 0.20 19.34
C LEU A 163 8.43 -1.18 19.29
N LEU A 164 9.55 -1.31 18.60
CA LEU A 164 10.25 -2.60 18.47
C LEU A 164 10.80 -3.09 19.81
N LYS A 165 11.06 -2.19 20.76
CA LYS A 165 11.52 -2.51 22.11
C LYS A 165 10.41 -2.96 23.06
N ARG A 166 9.15 -2.91 22.67
CA ARG A 166 7.98 -3.25 23.51
C ARG A 166 7.52 -4.69 23.34
#